data_b018c6305360d25bbe6f93abe318579c
#
_entry.id   b018c6305360d25bbe6f93abe318579c
#
_cell.length_a   1.000
_cell.length_b   1.000
_cell.length_c   1.000
_cell.angle_alpha   90.00
_cell.angle_beta   90.00
_cell.angle_gamma   90.00
#
_symmetry.space_group_name_H-M   'P 1'
#
loop_
_entity.id
_entity.type
_entity.pdbx_description
1 polymer ?
#
loop_
_entity_poly.entity_id
_entity_poly.type
_entity_poly.pdbx_seq_one_letter_code
_entity_poly.pdbx_strand_id
1 'polypeptide(L)'
;MIKNPTYKFYEFNHLRADGTTSLRIAAVSSFAGKPVKGYADCHPNDEFDREYGYALAAARCAEKIAVKRCNRAYNKVDEAKALVNAAWAHLQKMMQYEADAEASYNIASYDLAAILSEKQCCCNGECGENCECNCHK
;
A
#
# COMPACT_ATOMS: atom_id res chain seq x y z
N MET A 1 -1.56 -15.80 -13.59
CA MET A 1 -2.45 -16.94 -13.84
C MET A 1 -2.83 -17.60 -12.51
N ILE A 2 -4.11 -17.64 -12.19
CA ILE A 2 -4.58 -18.31 -10.96
C ILE A 2 -4.63 -19.80 -11.24
N LYS A 3 -3.75 -20.58 -10.61
CA LYS A 3 -3.79 -22.03 -10.72
C LYS A 3 -5.02 -22.57 -9.99
N ASN A 4 -5.76 -23.47 -10.63
CA ASN A 4 -6.82 -24.19 -9.95
C ASN A 4 -6.24 -25.00 -8.79
N PRO A 5 -6.85 -24.99 -7.62
CA PRO A 5 -6.37 -25.76 -6.49
C PRO A 5 -6.51 -27.27 -6.77
N THR A 6 -5.52 -28.02 -6.33
CA THR A 6 -5.60 -29.48 -6.30
C THR A 6 -6.09 -29.93 -4.93
N TYR A 7 -6.96 -30.95 -4.90
CA TYR A 7 -7.57 -31.42 -3.67
C TYR A 7 -7.17 -32.86 -3.37
N LYS A 8 -6.97 -33.13 -2.07
CA LYS A 8 -6.99 -34.48 -1.52
C LYS A 8 -8.28 -34.65 -0.74
N PHE A 9 -8.93 -35.79 -0.89
CA PHE A 9 -10.21 -36.07 -0.26
C PHE A 9 -10.05 -37.15 0.80
N TYR A 10 -10.75 -36.94 1.92
CA TYR A 10 -10.81 -37.86 3.04
C TYR A 10 -12.27 -38.05 3.44
N GLU A 11 -12.65 -39.29 3.71
CA GLU A 11 -13.96 -39.64 4.23
C GLU A 11 -13.82 -40.18 5.66
N PHE A 12 -14.62 -39.69 6.58
CA PHE A 12 -14.61 -40.13 7.98
C PHE A 12 -15.95 -39.87 8.67
N ASN A 13 -16.21 -40.63 9.72
CA ASN A 13 -17.38 -40.41 10.55
C ASN A 13 -17.14 -39.22 11.50
N HIS A 14 -18.10 -38.32 11.56
CA HIS A 14 -18.06 -37.14 12.41
C HIS A 14 -19.18 -37.20 13.44
N LEU A 15 -18.84 -37.07 14.72
CA LEU A 15 -19.80 -36.95 15.80
C LEU A 15 -20.44 -35.57 15.81
N ARG A 16 -21.76 -35.50 15.66
CA ARG A 16 -22.50 -34.27 15.73
C ARG A 16 -22.81 -33.85 17.16
N ALA A 17 -23.13 -32.57 17.37
CA ALA A 17 -23.47 -32.03 18.69
C ALA A 17 -24.72 -32.69 19.32
N ASP A 18 -25.62 -33.23 18.50
CA ASP A 18 -26.82 -33.97 18.94
C ASP A 18 -26.56 -35.44 19.32
N GLY A 19 -25.32 -35.90 19.26
CA GLY A 19 -24.91 -37.28 19.58
C GLY A 19 -25.03 -38.25 18.40
N THR A 20 -25.53 -37.83 17.26
CA THR A 20 -25.58 -38.65 16.04
C THR A 20 -24.26 -38.58 15.29
N THR A 21 -23.95 -39.60 14.46
CA THR A 21 -22.79 -39.59 13.56
C THR A 21 -23.23 -39.33 12.12
N SER A 22 -22.45 -38.52 11.43
CA SER A 22 -22.62 -38.31 10.00
C SER A 22 -21.34 -38.65 9.26
N LEU A 23 -21.46 -39.06 7.99
CA LEU A 23 -20.31 -39.21 7.12
C LEU A 23 -19.86 -37.81 6.67
N ARG A 24 -18.62 -37.48 6.92
CA ARG A 24 -18.00 -36.21 6.52
C ARG A 24 -16.96 -36.45 5.45
N ILE A 25 -17.00 -35.64 4.41
CA ILE A 25 -15.99 -35.58 3.37
C ILE A 25 -15.18 -34.31 3.59
N ALA A 26 -13.86 -34.42 3.65
CA ALA A 26 -12.94 -33.31 3.70
C ALA A 26 -12.20 -33.18 2.38
N ALA A 27 -12.24 -32.01 1.78
CA ALA A 27 -11.33 -31.62 0.70
C ALA A 27 -10.20 -30.80 1.28
N VAL A 28 -8.98 -31.21 1.06
CA VAL A 28 -7.78 -30.55 1.60
C VAL A 28 -6.94 -30.02 0.44
N SER A 29 -6.59 -28.78 0.50
CA SER A 29 -5.68 -28.11 -0.41
C SER A 29 -4.70 -27.25 0.39
N SER A 30 -3.92 -26.41 -0.26
CA SER A 30 -3.00 -25.50 0.40
C SER A 30 -3.10 -24.10 -0.15
N PHE A 31 -2.83 -23.12 0.71
CA PHE A 31 -2.65 -21.73 0.34
C PHE A 31 -1.46 -21.15 1.14
N ALA A 32 -0.49 -20.59 0.41
CA ALA A 32 0.74 -20.02 1.00
C ALA A 32 1.46 -21.01 1.97
N GLY A 33 1.53 -22.30 1.59
CA GLY A 33 2.18 -23.35 2.37
C GLY A 33 1.39 -23.86 3.58
N LYS A 34 0.18 -23.37 3.81
CA LYS A 34 -0.71 -23.80 4.91
C LYS A 34 -1.89 -24.58 4.37
N PRO A 35 -2.32 -25.66 5.06
CA PRO A 35 -3.47 -26.45 4.62
C PRO A 35 -4.77 -25.66 4.77
N VAL A 36 -5.66 -25.82 3.79
CA VAL A 36 -7.02 -25.30 3.80
C VAL A 36 -7.97 -26.46 3.61
N LYS A 37 -9.01 -26.54 4.43
CA LYS A 37 -9.96 -27.65 4.43
C LYS A 37 -11.38 -27.15 4.17
N GLY A 38 -12.09 -27.84 3.29
CA GLY A 38 -13.53 -27.69 3.10
C GLY A 38 -14.22 -28.99 3.47
N TYR A 39 -15.41 -28.91 4.04
CA TYR A 39 -16.15 -30.08 4.53
C TYR A 39 -17.54 -30.16 3.92
N ALA A 40 -17.99 -31.40 3.67
CA ALA A 40 -19.37 -31.70 3.36
C ALA A 40 -19.84 -32.82 4.28
N ASP A 41 -20.98 -32.60 4.93
CA ASP A 41 -21.60 -33.58 5.82
C ASP A 41 -22.82 -34.19 5.15
N CYS A 42 -22.93 -35.51 5.15
CA CYS A 42 -24.14 -36.20 4.80
C CYS A 42 -24.98 -36.42 6.07
N HIS A 43 -26.20 -35.86 6.09
CA HIS A 43 -27.11 -36.09 7.20
C HIS A 43 -27.51 -37.56 7.27
N PRO A 44 -27.65 -38.18 8.49
CA PRO A 44 -27.99 -39.60 8.62
C PRO A 44 -29.28 -40.03 7.90
N ASN A 45 -30.20 -39.08 7.70
CA ASN A 45 -31.48 -39.31 7.04
C ASN A 45 -31.46 -39.02 5.52
N ASP A 46 -30.34 -38.52 4.99
CA ASP A 46 -30.20 -38.23 3.58
C ASP A 46 -29.57 -39.40 2.84
N GLU A 47 -29.95 -39.56 1.58
CA GLU A 47 -29.27 -40.47 0.69
C GLU A 47 -27.84 -39.97 0.44
N PHE A 48 -26.85 -40.87 0.66
CA PHE A 48 -25.44 -40.52 0.45
C PHE A 48 -25.10 -40.44 -1.01
N ASP A 49 -24.77 -39.24 -1.50
CA ASP A 49 -24.19 -38.97 -2.81
C ASP A 49 -22.73 -38.55 -2.67
N ARG A 50 -21.83 -39.50 -2.94
CA ARG A 50 -20.37 -39.28 -2.81
C ARG A 50 -19.88 -38.24 -3.79
N GLU A 51 -20.34 -38.25 -5.01
CA GLU A 51 -19.92 -37.32 -6.06
C GLU A 51 -20.32 -35.86 -5.69
N TYR A 52 -21.57 -35.68 -5.27
CA TYR A 52 -22.05 -34.41 -4.77
C TYR A 52 -21.27 -33.95 -3.51
N GLY A 53 -21.00 -34.86 -2.59
CA GLY A 53 -20.25 -34.57 -1.38
C GLY A 53 -18.81 -34.09 -1.66
N TYR A 54 -18.14 -34.72 -2.61
CA TYR A 54 -16.82 -34.32 -3.04
C TYR A 54 -16.83 -32.96 -3.72
N ALA A 55 -17.78 -32.71 -4.61
CA ALA A 55 -17.93 -31.42 -5.29
C ALA A 55 -18.21 -30.30 -4.28
N LEU A 56 -19.07 -30.54 -3.31
CA LEU A 56 -19.42 -29.57 -2.26
C LEU A 56 -18.22 -29.26 -1.34
N ALA A 57 -17.52 -30.28 -0.88
CA ALA A 57 -16.31 -30.13 -0.06
C ALA A 57 -15.22 -29.35 -0.81
N ALA A 58 -14.99 -29.67 -2.08
CA ALA A 58 -14.04 -28.98 -2.94
C ALA A 58 -14.45 -27.50 -3.14
N ALA A 59 -15.73 -27.23 -3.42
CA ALA A 59 -16.24 -25.87 -3.59
C ALA A 59 -16.06 -25.03 -2.32
N ARG A 60 -16.36 -25.57 -1.15
CA ARG A 60 -16.14 -24.91 0.15
C ARG A 60 -14.65 -24.64 0.44
N CYS A 61 -13.78 -25.58 0.07
CA CYS A 61 -12.34 -25.38 0.18
C CYS A 61 -11.87 -24.27 -0.77
N ALA A 62 -12.35 -24.27 -2.02
CA ALA A 62 -12.03 -23.25 -3.01
C ALA A 62 -12.49 -21.85 -2.56
N GLU A 63 -13.68 -21.74 -1.97
CA GLU A 63 -14.19 -20.49 -1.41
C GLU A 63 -13.27 -19.95 -0.31
N LYS A 64 -12.86 -20.79 0.64
CA LYS A 64 -11.92 -20.40 1.69
C LYS A 64 -10.58 -19.93 1.14
N ILE A 65 -10.06 -20.59 0.11
CA ILE A 65 -8.83 -20.16 -0.58
C ILE A 65 -9.05 -18.81 -1.26
N ALA A 66 -10.18 -18.63 -1.94
CA ALA A 66 -10.52 -17.37 -2.60
C ALA A 66 -10.62 -16.20 -1.60
N VAL A 67 -11.26 -16.41 -0.45
CA VAL A 67 -11.31 -15.41 0.64
C VAL A 67 -9.92 -15.04 1.13
N LYS A 68 -9.05 -16.03 1.34
CA LYS A 68 -7.66 -15.78 1.75
C LYS A 68 -6.88 -14.97 0.69
N ARG A 69 -7.10 -15.27 -0.59
CA ARG A 69 -6.50 -14.49 -1.70
C ARG A 69 -6.99 -13.06 -1.72
N CYS A 70 -8.30 -12.85 -1.57
CA CYS A 70 -8.88 -11.51 -1.51
C CYS A 70 -8.30 -10.70 -0.36
N ASN A 71 -8.25 -11.28 0.84
CA ASN A 71 -7.71 -10.60 2.01
C ASN A 71 -6.23 -10.22 1.81
N ARG A 72 -5.44 -11.14 1.22
CA ARG A 72 -4.05 -10.84 0.87
C ARG A 72 -3.94 -9.70 -0.15
N ALA A 73 -4.80 -9.70 -1.16
CA ALA A 73 -4.81 -8.65 -2.18
C ALA A 73 -5.21 -7.30 -1.58
N TYR A 74 -6.21 -7.25 -0.71
CA TYR A 74 -6.61 -6.03 0.01
C TYR A 74 -5.46 -5.48 0.86
N ASN A 75 -4.80 -6.34 1.63
CA ASN A 75 -3.65 -5.93 2.44
C ASN A 75 -2.52 -5.35 1.57
N LYS A 76 -2.24 -5.96 0.41
CA LYS A 76 -1.24 -5.43 -0.53
C LYS A 76 -1.62 -4.08 -1.12
N VAL A 77 -2.89 -3.87 -1.41
CA VAL A 77 -3.38 -2.56 -1.86
C VAL A 77 -3.26 -1.52 -0.75
N ASP A 78 -3.60 -1.87 0.49
CA ASP A 78 -3.50 -0.96 1.62
C ASP A 78 -2.03 -0.61 1.94
N GLU A 79 -1.12 -1.58 1.88
CA GLU A 79 0.33 -1.34 1.99
C GLU A 79 0.81 -0.34 0.91
N ALA A 80 0.37 -0.55 -0.34
CA ALA A 80 0.73 0.34 -1.45
C ALA A 80 0.17 1.75 -1.28
N LYS A 81 -1.08 1.88 -0.82
CA LYS A 81 -1.70 3.18 -0.49
C LYS A 81 -0.93 3.91 0.61
N ALA A 82 -0.50 3.19 1.65
CA ALA A 82 0.28 3.78 2.72
C ALA A 82 1.62 4.33 2.21
N LEU A 83 2.30 3.63 1.30
CA LEU A 83 3.52 4.10 0.65
C LEU A 83 3.29 5.36 -0.19
N VAL A 84 2.20 5.39 -0.97
CA VAL A 84 1.82 6.57 -1.76
C VAL A 84 1.54 7.76 -0.86
N ASN A 85 0.80 7.57 0.22
CA ASN A 85 0.48 8.64 1.17
C ASN A 85 1.74 9.17 1.86
N ALA A 86 2.68 8.31 2.23
CA ALA A 86 3.96 8.71 2.82
C ALA A 86 4.81 9.50 1.81
N ALA A 87 4.87 9.06 0.55
CA ALA A 87 5.57 9.76 -0.51
C ALA A 87 4.95 11.14 -0.79
N TRP A 88 3.63 11.22 -0.77
CA TRP A 88 2.89 12.46 -0.97
C TRP A 88 3.16 13.48 0.15
N ALA A 89 3.13 13.02 1.41
CA ALA A 89 3.49 13.87 2.56
C ALA A 89 4.93 14.37 2.48
N HIS A 90 5.86 13.52 2.05
CA HIS A 90 7.25 13.91 1.83
C HIS A 90 7.38 14.94 0.73
N LEU A 91 6.67 14.77 -0.39
CA LEU A 91 6.65 15.75 -1.48
C LEU A 91 6.17 17.11 -1.00
N GLN A 92 5.06 17.16 -0.26
CA GLN A 92 4.55 18.42 0.29
C GLN A 92 5.57 19.11 1.18
N LYS A 93 6.26 18.35 2.02
CA LYS A 93 7.32 18.88 2.87
C LYS A 93 8.48 19.47 2.06
N MET A 94 8.87 18.82 0.98
CA MET A 94 9.94 19.31 0.10
C MET A 94 9.50 20.55 -0.68
N MET A 95 8.25 20.61 -1.13
CA MET A 95 7.69 21.82 -1.76
C MET A 95 7.67 23.02 -0.81
N GLN A 96 7.36 22.80 0.45
CA GLN A 96 7.43 23.87 1.46
C GLN A 96 8.88 24.33 1.68
N TYR A 97 9.80 23.39 1.75
CA TYR A 97 11.23 23.72 1.86
C TYR A 97 11.73 24.54 0.66
N GLU A 98 11.32 24.16 -0.55
CA GLU A 98 11.63 24.91 -1.79
C GLU A 98 11.08 26.36 -1.71
N ALA A 99 9.81 26.51 -1.33
CA ALA A 99 9.19 27.83 -1.20
C ALA A 99 9.90 28.71 -0.15
N ASP A 100 10.27 28.13 0.99
CA ASP A 100 11.01 28.85 2.03
C ASP A 100 12.41 29.27 1.57
N ALA A 101 13.08 28.40 0.82
CA ALA A 101 14.40 28.67 0.25
C ALA A 101 14.33 29.80 -0.82
N GLU A 102 13.31 29.77 -1.68
CA GLU A 102 13.08 30.83 -2.68
C GLU A 102 12.78 32.19 -2.00
N ALA A 103 11.94 32.18 -0.96
CA ALA A 103 11.67 33.39 -0.18
C ALA A 103 12.93 33.95 0.46
N SER A 104 13.76 33.09 1.04
CA SER A 104 15.05 33.49 1.64
C SER A 104 16.01 34.05 0.60
N TYR A 105 16.06 33.43 -0.58
CA TYR A 105 16.87 33.91 -1.71
C TYR A 105 16.40 35.29 -2.16
N ASN A 106 15.11 35.50 -2.33
CA ASN A 106 14.56 36.80 -2.73
C ASN A 106 14.89 37.92 -1.73
N ILE A 107 14.76 37.66 -0.44
CA ILE A 107 15.12 38.61 0.63
C ILE A 107 16.60 38.93 0.53
N ALA A 108 17.47 37.92 0.44
CA ALA A 108 18.92 38.14 0.36
C ALA A 108 19.32 38.91 -0.92
N SER A 109 18.64 38.64 -2.04
CA SER A 109 18.86 39.36 -3.30
C SER A 109 18.45 40.81 -3.21
N TYR A 110 17.33 41.12 -2.55
CA TYR A 110 16.87 42.48 -2.29
C TYR A 110 17.85 43.24 -1.38
N ASP A 111 18.31 42.60 -0.31
CA ASP A 111 19.26 43.22 0.62
C ASP A 111 20.59 43.53 -0.06
N LEU A 112 21.07 42.59 -0.90
CA LEU A 112 22.28 42.81 -1.68
C LEU A 112 22.12 43.97 -2.68
N ALA A 113 20.98 44.02 -3.40
CA ALA A 113 20.71 45.12 -4.34
C ALA A 113 20.63 46.47 -3.62
N ALA A 114 20.02 46.53 -2.43
CA ALA A 114 19.98 47.75 -1.61
C ALA A 114 21.39 48.21 -1.20
N ILE A 115 22.24 47.30 -0.73
CA ILE A 115 23.61 47.64 -0.35
C ILE A 115 24.42 48.13 -1.56
N LEU A 116 24.26 47.49 -2.71
CA LEU A 116 24.94 47.91 -3.93
C LEU A 116 24.47 49.28 -4.43
N SER A 117 23.18 49.60 -4.27
CA SER A 117 22.63 50.89 -4.66
C SER A 117 23.08 52.06 -3.73
N GLU A 118 23.30 51.76 -2.44
CA GLU A 118 23.86 52.73 -1.48
C GLU A 118 25.28 53.16 -1.85
N LYS A 119 26.03 52.33 -2.55
CA LYS A 119 27.37 52.64 -3.05
C LYS A 119 27.38 53.26 -4.45
N GLN A 120 26.21 53.51 -5.04
CA GLN A 120 26.17 54.26 -6.30
C GLN A 120 26.72 55.68 -6.06
N CYS A 121 27.61 56.06 -6.90
CA CYS A 121 28.27 57.35 -6.84
C CYS A 121 27.25 58.50 -6.79
N CYS A 122 27.39 59.38 -5.83
CA CYS A 122 26.60 60.60 -5.70
C CYS A 122 26.71 61.53 -6.95
N CYS A 123 27.60 61.20 -7.85
CA CYS A 123 27.92 61.98 -9.07
C CYS A 123 27.29 61.44 -10.34
N ASN A 124 26.33 60.52 -10.29
CA ASN A 124 25.67 59.92 -11.49
C ASN A 124 26.64 59.44 -12.62
N GLY A 125 27.86 59.00 -12.25
CA GLY A 125 28.86 58.60 -13.18
C GLY A 125 29.77 59.71 -13.75
N GLU A 126 29.49 60.93 -13.41
CA GLU A 126 30.31 62.12 -13.81
C GLU A 126 31.25 62.56 -12.66
N CYS A 127 32.06 61.63 -12.18
CA CYS A 127 33.09 61.94 -11.20
C CYS A 127 34.21 62.74 -11.85
N GLY A 128 34.30 64.03 -11.55
CA GLY A 128 35.47 64.83 -11.89
C GLY A 128 36.69 64.50 -11.04
N GLU A 129 37.88 65.00 -11.40
CA GLU A 129 39.16 64.70 -10.72
C GLU A 129 39.19 65.08 -9.25
N ASN A 130 38.20 65.84 -8.71
CA ASN A 130 38.10 66.28 -7.33
C ASN A 130 36.90 65.68 -6.59
N CYS A 131 36.40 64.55 -7.01
CA CYS A 131 35.29 63.90 -6.33
C CYS A 131 35.76 63.18 -5.06
N GLU A 132 35.28 63.62 -3.88
CA GLU A 132 35.59 63.00 -2.58
C GLU A 132 34.84 61.70 -2.30
N CYS A 133 34.07 61.19 -3.30
CA CYS A 133 33.33 59.94 -3.10
C CYS A 133 34.27 58.72 -3.15
N ASN A 134 34.06 57.78 -2.21
CA ASN A 134 34.84 56.54 -2.11
C ASN A 134 34.49 55.45 -3.16
N CYS A 135 33.80 55.84 -4.26
CA CYS A 135 33.31 54.90 -5.25
C CYS A 135 34.41 54.33 -6.19
N HIS A 136 35.63 54.86 -6.14
CA HIS A 136 36.75 54.43 -6.97
C HIS A 136 37.91 53.82 -6.17
N LYS A 137 37.70 53.47 -4.90
CA LYS A 137 38.69 52.77 -4.09
C LYS A 137 38.50 51.28 -4.11
#